data_5fc38d79b9e770c9e58ddac94ed4f341
#
_entry.id   5fc38d79b9e770c9e58ddac94ed4f341
#
_cell.length_a   1.000
_cell.length_b   1.000
_cell.length_c   1.000
_cell.angle_alpha   90.00
_cell.angle_beta   90.00
_cell.angle_gamma   90.00
#
_symmetry.space_group_name_H-M   'P 1'
#
loop_
_entity.id
_entity.type
_entity.pdbx_description
1 polymer ?
#
loop_
_entity_poly.entity_id
_entity_poly.type
_entity_poly.pdbx_seq_one_letter_code
_entity_poly.pdbx_strand_id
1 'polypeptide(L)'
;MLRDIAHSADVTPAQAHAYLVSFRKIGLVEQDATSGLYRVGPFGLQLGLARLRAVDALRLTSSAVAGLVEEIDLMVTVTVWGAFGPTIIQVIEGSRQVHVNLRAGAVYSLSGTATGRVFGAFLPKTTVQEHLAVERADMGGAQGARIGAEIGDAHFWDAVAETRRFGYSAAEGSPIPGVNGISAPVFDYTGQIQLAVTVIGPATAVDIRPNSTLTKRLAAFTADLSAQLGYDLGATAPSPTPIAAIT
;
A
#
# COMPACT_ATOMS: atom_id res chain seq x y z
N MET A 1 -30.48 5.64 -15.68
CA MET A 1 -31.06 6.43 -16.81
C MET A 1 -30.54 7.86 -16.79
N LEU A 2 -30.87 8.72 -17.78
CA LEU A 2 -30.38 10.11 -17.81
C LEU A 2 -30.68 10.89 -16.52
N ARG A 3 -31.90 10.73 -15.97
CA ARG A 3 -32.31 11.40 -14.73
C ARG A 3 -31.47 10.99 -13.52
N ASP A 4 -31.10 9.73 -13.42
CA ASP A 4 -30.30 9.22 -12.30
C ASP A 4 -28.87 9.76 -12.35
N ILE A 5 -28.31 9.82 -13.58
CA ILE A 5 -26.98 10.42 -13.80
C ILE A 5 -27.00 11.91 -13.47
N ALA A 6 -28.02 12.64 -13.91
CA ALA A 6 -28.19 14.05 -13.63
C ALA A 6 -28.28 14.31 -12.12
N HIS A 7 -29.08 13.50 -11.41
CA HIS A 7 -29.23 13.59 -9.96
C HIS A 7 -27.91 13.29 -9.24
N SER A 8 -27.21 12.21 -9.62
CA SER A 8 -25.92 11.84 -9.01
C SER A 8 -24.81 12.85 -9.25
N ALA A 9 -24.87 13.57 -10.38
CA ALA A 9 -23.90 14.61 -10.75
C ALA A 9 -24.28 16.02 -10.31
N ASP A 10 -25.42 16.18 -9.62
CA ASP A 10 -25.97 17.47 -9.20
C ASP A 10 -26.09 18.49 -10.34
N VAL A 11 -26.61 18.04 -11.50
CA VAL A 11 -26.83 18.87 -12.68
C VAL A 11 -28.25 18.68 -13.21
N THR A 12 -28.71 19.63 -14.03
CA THR A 12 -30.02 19.47 -14.69
C THR A 12 -29.97 18.36 -15.75
N PRO A 13 -31.11 17.69 -16.05
CA PRO A 13 -31.17 16.69 -17.12
C PRO A 13 -30.71 17.21 -18.48
N ALA A 14 -30.96 18.49 -18.80
CA ALA A 14 -30.51 19.12 -20.03
C ALA A 14 -28.97 19.23 -20.10
N GLN A 15 -28.34 19.65 -18.99
CA GLN A 15 -26.88 19.68 -18.89
C GLN A 15 -26.27 18.28 -18.97
N ALA A 16 -26.80 17.31 -18.21
CA ALA A 16 -26.35 15.93 -18.27
C ALA A 16 -26.43 15.36 -19.70
N HIS A 17 -27.53 15.65 -20.43
CA HIS A 17 -27.69 15.23 -21.82
C HIS A 17 -26.60 15.82 -22.73
N ALA A 18 -26.31 17.12 -22.61
CA ALA A 18 -25.26 17.77 -23.39
C ALA A 18 -23.88 17.15 -23.17
N TYR A 19 -23.51 16.85 -21.90
CA TYR A 19 -22.27 16.14 -21.59
C TYR A 19 -22.25 14.73 -22.15
N LEU A 20 -23.32 13.97 -21.99
CA LEU A 20 -23.39 12.58 -22.50
C LEU A 20 -23.35 12.52 -24.02
N VAL A 21 -23.92 13.48 -24.74
CA VAL A 21 -23.75 13.60 -26.20
C VAL A 21 -22.29 13.79 -26.57
N SER A 22 -21.56 14.65 -25.85
CA SER A 22 -20.14 14.89 -26.08
C SER A 22 -19.30 13.64 -25.76
N PHE A 23 -19.58 12.96 -24.66
CA PHE A 23 -18.89 11.72 -24.27
C PHE A 23 -19.17 10.56 -25.24
N ARG A 24 -20.37 10.51 -25.82
CA ARG A 24 -20.70 9.53 -26.87
C ARG A 24 -19.91 9.78 -28.16
N LYS A 25 -19.71 11.05 -28.54
CA LYS A 25 -18.94 11.41 -29.74
C LYS A 25 -17.50 10.92 -29.69
N ILE A 26 -16.89 10.92 -28.51
CA ILE A 26 -15.51 10.44 -28.31
C ILE A 26 -15.45 8.95 -27.91
N GLY A 27 -16.59 8.26 -27.80
CA GLY A 27 -16.64 6.86 -27.43
C GLY A 27 -16.36 6.57 -25.94
N LEU A 28 -16.42 7.60 -25.07
CA LEU A 28 -16.27 7.41 -23.63
C LEU A 28 -17.51 6.76 -23.01
N VAL A 29 -18.68 7.06 -23.57
CA VAL A 29 -19.96 6.52 -23.12
C VAL A 29 -20.74 6.00 -24.34
N GLU A 30 -21.40 4.88 -24.17
CA GLU A 30 -22.36 4.31 -25.12
C GLU A 30 -23.76 4.32 -24.50
N GLN A 31 -24.77 4.45 -25.33
CA GLN A 31 -26.18 4.30 -24.93
C GLN A 31 -26.79 3.10 -25.64
N ASP A 32 -27.33 2.19 -24.88
CA ASP A 32 -28.10 1.06 -25.40
C ASP A 32 -29.38 1.56 -26.09
N ALA A 33 -29.54 1.22 -27.35
CA ALA A 33 -30.66 1.71 -28.18
C ALA A 33 -32.02 1.20 -27.70
N THR A 34 -32.06 0.04 -27.02
CA THR A 34 -33.31 -0.63 -26.60
C THR A 34 -33.73 -0.15 -25.21
N SER A 35 -32.83 -0.14 -24.25
CA SER A 35 -33.09 0.20 -22.84
C SER A 35 -32.88 1.70 -22.51
N GLY A 36 -32.14 2.42 -23.36
CA GLY A 36 -31.75 3.80 -23.12
C GLY A 36 -30.74 3.96 -22.00
N LEU A 37 -30.17 2.85 -21.47
CA LEU A 37 -29.16 2.86 -20.42
C LEU A 37 -27.80 3.30 -20.97
N TYR A 38 -27.07 4.05 -20.17
CA TYR A 38 -25.70 4.43 -20.48
C TYR A 38 -24.70 3.46 -19.87
N ARG A 39 -23.61 3.17 -20.57
CA ARG A 39 -22.48 2.37 -20.13
C ARG A 39 -21.17 3.01 -20.57
N VAL A 40 -20.06 2.63 -19.92
CA VAL A 40 -18.72 3.06 -20.33
C VAL A 40 -18.40 2.49 -21.71
N GLY A 41 -17.96 3.32 -22.63
CA GLY A 41 -17.59 2.95 -23.99
C GLY A 41 -16.10 2.55 -24.12
N PRO A 42 -15.67 2.12 -25.33
CA PRO A 42 -14.30 1.63 -25.57
C PRO A 42 -13.20 2.63 -25.22
N PHE A 43 -13.45 3.93 -25.38
CA PHE A 43 -12.48 4.97 -25.01
C PHE A 43 -12.22 5.02 -23.50
N GLY A 44 -13.18 4.63 -22.65
CA GLY A 44 -12.98 4.47 -21.21
C GLY A 44 -11.89 3.46 -20.88
N LEU A 45 -11.86 2.31 -21.59
CA LEU A 45 -10.78 1.33 -21.45
C LEU A 45 -9.42 1.90 -21.88
N GLN A 46 -9.36 2.65 -22.99
CA GLN A 46 -8.12 3.28 -23.47
C GLN A 46 -7.58 4.28 -22.46
N LEU A 47 -8.44 5.11 -21.84
CA LEU A 47 -8.05 6.03 -20.78
C LEU A 47 -7.51 5.29 -19.55
N GLY A 48 -8.19 4.23 -19.11
CA GLY A 48 -7.73 3.38 -18.01
C GLY A 48 -6.35 2.79 -18.29
N LEU A 49 -6.14 2.20 -19.45
CA LEU A 49 -4.85 1.64 -19.86
C LEU A 49 -3.75 2.72 -19.97
N ALA A 50 -4.07 3.91 -20.48
CA ALA A 50 -3.12 5.01 -20.54
C ALA A 50 -2.71 5.46 -19.13
N ARG A 51 -3.66 5.54 -18.19
CA ARG A 51 -3.39 5.85 -16.79
C ARG A 51 -2.49 4.79 -16.15
N LEU A 52 -2.81 3.49 -16.31
CA LEU A 52 -2.01 2.39 -15.77
C LEU A 52 -0.56 2.41 -16.26
N ARG A 53 -0.34 2.74 -17.53
CA ARG A 53 1.02 2.88 -18.10
C ARG A 53 1.77 4.10 -17.58
N ALA A 54 1.07 5.15 -17.19
CA ALA A 54 1.65 6.42 -16.75
C ALA A 54 1.95 6.44 -15.23
N VAL A 55 1.36 5.53 -14.46
CA VAL A 55 1.51 5.51 -13.00
C VAL A 55 2.55 4.48 -12.59
N ASP A 56 3.59 4.99 -11.95
CA ASP A 56 4.61 4.22 -11.27
C ASP A 56 4.42 4.44 -9.76
N ALA A 57 4.08 3.37 -9.05
CA ALA A 57 3.84 3.40 -7.59
C ALA A 57 5.06 3.91 -6.83
N LEU A 58 6.27 3.55 -7.28
CA LEU A 58 7.51 3.97 -6.64
C LEU A 58 7.75 5.46 -6.82
N ARG A 59 7.58 5.96 -8.05
CA ARG A 59 7.78 7.38 -8.36
C ARG A 59 6.75 8.25 -7.63
N LEU A 60 5.49 7.81 -7.60
CA LEU A 60 4.42 8.49 -6.88
C LEU A 60 4.74 8.58 -5.38
N THR A 61 5.11 7.45 -4.77
CA THR A 61 5.40 7.37 -3.36
C THR A 61 6.65 8.17 -3.00
N SER A 62 7.72 8.05 -3.79
CA SER A 62 8.99 8.77 -3.55
C SER A 62 8.81 10.28 -3.52
N SER A 63 7.95 10.83 -4.38
CA SER A 63 7.66 12.27 -4.38
C SER A 63 6.79 12.70 -3.19
N ALA A 64 5.89 11.84 -2.70
CA ALA A 64 4.98 12.16 -1.61
C ALA A 64 5.61 11.98 -0.22
N VAL A 65 6.52 11.01 -0.05
CA VAL A 65 7.12 10.67 1.24
C VAL A 65 7.94 11.83 1.82
N ALA A 66 8.58 12.65 0.99
CA ALA A 66 9.31 13.83 1.46
C ALA A 66 8.40 14.79 2.25
N GLY A 67 7.20 15.07 1.73
CA GLY A 67 6.21 15.89 2.43
C GLY A 67 5.72 15.26 3.74
N LEU A 68 5.57 13.93 3.79
CA LEU A 68 5.23 13.25 5.03
C LEU A 68 6.34 13.41 6.07
N VAL A 69 7.62 13.25 5.69
CA VAL A 69 8.77 13.41 6.58
C VAL A 69 8.86 14.85 7.11
N GLU A 70 8.65 15.85 6.26
CA GLU A 70 8.62 17.27 6.68
C GLU A 70 7.51 17.52 7.72
N GLU A 71 6.36 16.87 7.59
CA GLU A 71 5.23 17.03 8.50
C GLU A 71 5.44 16.36 9.85
N ILE A 72 5.92 15.08 9.85
CA ILE A 72 5.99 14.27 11.08
C ILE A 72 7.37 14.34 11.77
N ASP A 73 8.39 14.82 11.07
CA ASP A 73 9.78 14.92 11.52
C ASP A 73 10.37 13.60 12.06
N LEU A 74 10.05 12.49 11.39
CA LEU A 74 10.50 11.13 11.71
C LEU A 74 11.08 10.47 10.47
N MET A 75 11.90 9.43 10.65
CA MET A 75 12.42 8.63 9.55
C MET A 75 11.28 7.85 8.87
N VAL A 76 11.27 7.84 7.55
CA VAL A 76 10.34 7.04 6.74
C VAL A 76 11.10 6.15 5.77
N THR A 77 10.72 4.89 5.69
CA THR A 77 11.21 3.95 4.68
C THR A 77 10.09 3.53 3.73
N VAL A 78 10.45 3.38 2.45
CA VAL A 78 9.61 2.77 1.42
C VAL A 78 10.19 1.39 1.11
N THR A 79 9.33 0.38 1.16
CA THR A 79 9.74 -1.03 1.06
C THR A 79 8.87 -1.73 0.03
N VAL A 80 9.48 -2.53 -0.84
CA VAL A 80 8.79 -3.38 -1.82
C VAL A 80 9.06 -4.86 -1.52
N TRP A 81 8.25 -5.73 -2.09
CA TRP A 81 8.54 -7.16 -2.06
C TRP A 81 9.59 -7.48 -3.13
N GLY A 82 10.80 -7.80 -2.70
CA GLY A 82 11.93 -8.18 -3.56
C GLY A 82 12.18 -9.69 -3.56
N ALA A 83 13.21 -10.12 -4.27
CA ALA A 83 13.62 -11.53 -4.35
C ALA A 83 13.95 -12.16 -3.00
N PHE A 84 14.42 -11.34 -2.04
CA PHE A 84 14.82 -11.79 -0.70
C PHE A 84 13.82 -11.37 0.39
N GLY A 85 12.62 -10.93 0.01
CA GLY A 85 11.57 -10.45 0.91
C GLY A 85 11.42 -8.94 0.95
N PRO A 86 10.91 -8.37 2.07
CA PRO A 86 10.65 -6.94 2.20
C PRO A 86 11.93 -6.11 2.08
N THR A 87 12.17 -5.51 0.91
CA THR A 87 13.40 -4.80 0.56
C THR A 87 13.20 -3.30 0.58
N ILE A 88 14.03 -2.59 1.36
CA ILE A 88 14.02 -1.13 1.42
C ILE A 88 14.52 -0.57 0.10
N ILE A 89 13.75 0.34 -0.51
CA ILE A 89 14.15 1.03 -1.74
C ILE A 89 14.44 2.51 -1.50
N GLN A 90 13.91 3.07 -0.42
CA GLN A 90 14.13 4.46 -0.05
C GLN A 90 14.12 4.63 1.46
N VAL A 91 15.00 5.50 1.96
CA VAL A 91 15.06 5.98 3.34
C VAL A 91 15.12 7.49 3.28
N ILE A 92 14.21 8.16 4.00
CA ILE A 92 14.26 9.62 4.21
C ILE A 92 14.28 9.86 5.70
N GLU A 93 15.29 10.57 6.16
CA GLU A 93 15.50 10.88 7.57
C GLU A 93 14.82 12.19 7.93
N GLY A 94 14.13 12.22 9.08
CA GLY A 94 13.71 13.46 9.76
C GLY A 94 14.84 14.03 10.60
N SER A 95 14.61 15.15 11.27
CA SER A 95 15.61 15.76 12.17
C SER A 95 15.80 14.96 13.47
N ARG A 96 14.80 14.17 13.85
CA ARG A 96 14.87 13.28 15.03
C ARG A 96 15.68 12.04 14.72
N GLN A 97 16.97 12.14 14.99
CA GLN A 97 17.90 11.05 14.69
C GLN A 97 17.57 9.78 15.49
N VAL A 98 17.57 8.67 14.79
CA VAL A 98 17.54 7.33 15.37
C VAL A 98 18.81 6.63 14.92
N HIS A 99 19.56 6.05 15.85
CA HIS A 99 20.76 5.29 15.51
C HIS A 99 20.37 3.91 14.95
N VAL A 100 19.77 3.89 13.76
CA VAL A 100 19.44 2.69 13.00
C VAL A 100 20.16 2.74 11.67
N ASN A 101 20.90 1.70 11.35
CA ASN A 101 21.60 1.61 10.06
C ASN A 101 20.64 1.02 9.00
N LEU A 102 19.68 1.85 8.54
CA LEU A 102 18.78 1.52 7.46
C LEU A 102 19.28 2.13 6.15
N ARG A 103 19.31 1.33 5.10
CA ARG A 103 19.76 1.77 3.77
C ARG A 103 18.96 1.08 2.67
N ALA A 104 18.89 1.70 1.52
CA ALA A 104 18.32 1.06 0.32
C ALA A 104 19.08 -0.25 0.01
N GLY A 105 18.35 -1.28 -0.35
CA GLY A 105 18.82 -2.64 -0.57
C GLY A 105 18.83 -3.53 0.69
N ALA A 106 18.66 -2.97 1.89
CA ALA A 106 18.52 -3.78 3.10
C ALA A 106 17.15 -4.49 3.11
N VAL A 107 17.11 -5.69 3.72
CA VAL A 107 15.92 -6.55 3.76
C VAL A 107 15.42 -6.65 5.20
N TYR A 108 14.12 -6.43 5.39
CA TYR A 108 13.47 -6.65 6.67
C TYR A 108 13.14 -8.13 6.89
N SER A 109 13.25 -8.61 8.13
CA SER A 109 12.66 -9.89 8.52
C SER A 109 11.14 -9.84 8.32
N LEU A 110 10.59 -10.89 7.73
CA LEU A 110 9.15 -11.01 7.49
C LEU A 110 8.39 -11.11 8.82
N SER A 111 8.88 -11.91 9.76
CA SER A 111 8.20 -12.11 11.03
C SER A 111 8.55 -11.05 12.08
N GLY A 112 9.79 -10.58 12.11
CA GLY A 112 10.34 -9.75 13.18
C GLY A 112 10.08 -8.25 13.06
N THR A 113 9.46 -7.76 11.98
CA THR A 113 9.25 -6.32 11.77
C THR A 113 7.80 -5.96 11.47
N ALA A 114 7.41 -4.71 11.75
CA ALA A 114 6.10 -4.19 11.35
C ALA A 114 5.91 -4.24 9.83
N THR A 115 6.95 -3.90 9.06
CA THR A 115 6.94 -3.95 7.60
C THR A 115 6.74 -5.37 7.08
N GLY A 116 7.46 -6.34 7.64
CA GLY A 116 7.30 -7.75 7.27
C GLY A 116 5.88 -8.25 7.53
N ARG A 117 5.29 -7.89 8.68
CA ARG A 117 3.90 -8.27 9.01
C ARG A 117 2.88 -7.65 8.08
N VAL A 118 3.12 -6.43 7.56
CA VAL A 118 2.29 -5.84 6.50
C VAL A 118 2.32 -6.70 5.24
N PHE A 119 3.49 -7.09 4.75
CA PHE A 119 3.57 -8.01 3.61
C PHE A 119 2.96 -9.37 3.93
N GLY A 120 3.19 -9.92 5.13
CA GLY A 120 2.55 -11.15 5.60
C GLY A 120 1.02 -11.10 5.63
N ALA A 121 0.46 -9.91 5.87
CA ALA A 121 -0.99 -9.71 5.89
C ALA A 121 -1.61 -9.65 4.50
N PHE A 122 -0.93 -9.08 3.51
CA PHE A 122 -1.54 -8.73 2.24
C PHE A 122 -0.98 -9.48 1.02
N LEU A 123 0.08 -10.27 1.19
CA LEU A 123 0.55 -11.21 0.17
C LEU A 123 -0.22 -12.55 0.24
N PRO A 124 -0.20 -13.35 -0.84
CA PRO A 124 -0.72 -14.71 -0.83
C PRO A 124 -0.07 -15.55 0.28
N LYS A 125 -0.88 -16.31 1.01
CA LYS A 125 -0.40 -17.11 2.15
C LYS A 125 0.71 -18.08 1.76
N THR A 126 0.64 -18.67 0.57
CA THR A 126 1.67 -19.57 0.02
C THR A 126 3.02 -18.86 -0.10
N THR A 127 3.05 -17.67 -0.70
CA THR A 127 4.25 -16.83 -0.83
C THR A 127 4.86 -16.51 0.54
N VAL A 128 4.01 -16.16 1.50
CA VAL A 128 4.44 -15.85 2.88
C VAL A 128 5.04 -17.09 3.55
N GLN A 129 4.39 -18.25 3.43
CA GLN A 129 4.87 -19.50 4.03
C GLN A 129 6.20 -19.98 3.43
N GLU A 130 6.33 -19.92 2.11
CA GLU A 130 7.56 -20.26 1.41
C GLU A 130 8.71 -19.35 1.86
N HIS A 131 8.45 -18.06 1.98
CA HIS A 131 9.46 -17.09 2.41
C HIS A 131 9.86 -17.27 3.88
N LEU A 132 8.92 -17.53 4.78
CA LEU A 132 9.21 -17.86 6.18
C LEU A 132 10.09 -19.09 6.30
N ALA A 133 9.86 -20.12 5.47
CA ALA A 133 10.70 -21.32 5.47
C ALA A 133 12.14 -21.00 5.05
N VAL A 134 12.31 -20.17 4.01
CA VAL A 134 13.63 -19.70 3.55
C VAL A 134 14.31 -18.85 4.63
N GLU A 135 13.58 -17.91 5.23
CA GLU A 135 14.10 -17.01 6.28
C GLU A 135 14.66 -17.82 7.47
N ARG A 136 13.96 -18.88 7.88
CA ARG A 136 14.41 -19.78 8.96
C ARG A 136 15.58 -20.66 8.59
N ALA A 137 15.61 -21.15 7.35
CA ALA A 137 16.72 -21.96 6.87
C ALA A 137 18.03 -21.16 6.79
N ASP A 138 17.95 -19.85 6.55
CA ASP A 138 19.09 -18.94 6.37
C ASP A 138 19.63 -18.35 7.70
N MET A 139 19.29 -18.93 8.85
CA MET A 139 19.78 -18.51 10.18
C MET A 139 21.31 -18.45 10.31
N GLY A 140 22.06 -18.73 9.26
CA GLY A 140 23.52 -18.72 9.19
C GLY A 140 24.15 -17.61 8.31
N GLY A 141 23.36 -16.75 7.66
CA GLY A 141 23.90 -15.51 7.06
C GLY A 141 24.47 -15.60 5.65
N ALA A 142 24.08 -16.56 4.82
CA ALA A 142 24.54 -16.63 3.42
C ALA A 142 23.97 -15.49 2.53
N GLN A 143 22.84 -14.89 2.91
CA GLN A 143 22.14 -13.85 2.12
C GLN A 143 22.16 -12.45 2.78
N GLY A 144 23.02 -12.22 3.77
CA GLY A 144 23.12 -10.94 4.48
C GLY A 144 22.19 -10.85 5.70
N ALA A 145 22.61 -10.06 6.69
CA ALA A 145 21.83 -9.86 7.91
C ALA A 145 20.50 -9.17 7.60
N ARG A 146 19.39 -9.81 7.91
CA ARG A 146 18.06 -9.20 7.85
C ARG A 146 17.86 -8.27 9.05
N ILE A 147 17.09 -7.22 8.85
CA ILE A 147 16.72 -6.29 9.91
C ILE A 147 15.52 -6.90 10.65
N GLY A 148 15.71 -7.24 11.91
CA GLY A 148 14.67 -7.76 12.79
C GLY A 148 14.95 -9.18 13.29
N ALA A 149 14.54 -9.43 14.54
CA ALA A 149 14.58 -10.77 15.11
C ALA A 149 13.33 -11.55 14.72
N GLU A 150 13.48 -12.82 14.40
CA GLU A 150 12.35 -13.70 14.12
C GLU A 150 11.44 -13.87 15.35
N ILE A 151 10.15 -13.98 15.10
CA ILE A 151 9.15 -14.40 16.10
C ILE A 151 8.56 -15.76 15.68
N GLY A 152 8.09 -16.53 16.67
CA GLY A 152 7.49 -17.83 16.42
C GLY A 152 6.20 -17.74 15.58
N ASP A 153 5.89 -18.83 14.85
CA ASP A 153 4.77 -18.88 13.90
C ASP A 153 3.44 -18.43 14.43
N ALA A 154 3.07 -18.89 15.61
CA ALA A 154 1.78 -18.51 16.21
C ALA A 154 1.68 -17.00 16.39
N HIS A 155 2.68 -16.38 17.00
CA HIS A 155 2.74 -14.93 17.20
C HIS A 155 2.77 -14.14 15.90
N PHE A 156 3.45 -14.68 14.88
CA PHE A 156 3.46 -14.04 13.56
C PHE A 156 2.06 -14.03 12.94
N TRP A 157 1.36 -15.16 12.92
CA TRP A 157 0.03 -15.23 12.30
C TRP A 157 -1.03 -14.45 13.08
N ASP A 158 -0.91 -14.37 14.40
CA ASP A 158 -1.75 -13.49 15.24
C ASP A 158 -1.52 -12.01 14.86
N ALA A 159 -0.25 -11.60 14.76
CA ALA A 159 0.10 -10.24 14.35
C ALA A 159 -0.32 -9.91 12.91
N VAL A 160 -0.27 -10.89 12.00
CA VAL A 160 -0.81 -10.78 10.64
C VAL A 160 -2.34 -10.57 10.65
N ALA A 161 -3.05 -11.31 11.49
CA ALA A 161 -4.50 -11.15 11.63
C ALA A 161 -4.87 -9.76 12.17
N GLU A 162 -4.14 -9.27 13.17
CA GLU A 162 -4.28 -7.90 13.67
C GLU A 162 -3.97 -6.85 12.59
N THR A 163 -2.88 -7.05 11.83
CA THR A 163 -2.51 -6.16 10.72
C THR A 163 -3.60 -6.06 9.67
N ARG A 164 -4.26 -7.17 9.32
CA ARG A 164 -5.42 -7.16 8.41
C ARG A 164 -6.61 -6.39 8.99
N ARG A 165 -6.85 -6.54 10.28
CA ARG A 165 -7.96 -5.88 10.97
C ARG A 165 -7.77 -4.37 11.05
N PHE A 166 -6.58 -3.91 11.35
CA PHE A 166 -6.28 -2.48 11.55
C PHE A 166 -5.81 -1.77 10.28
N GLY A 167 -5.39 -2.50 9.24
CA GLY A 167 -4.82 -1.93 8.01
C GLY A 167 -3.38 -1.44 8.16
N TYR A 168 -2.75 -1.66 9.30
CA TYR A 168 -1.34 -1.33 9.58
C TYR A 168 -0.76 -2.29 10.61
N SER A 169 0.56 -2.32 10.74
CA SER A 169 1.29 -3.03 11.80
C SER A 169 2.16 -2.07 12.60
N ALA A 170 2.35 -2.37 13.87
CA ALA A 170 3.24 -1.61 14.75
C ALA A 170 4.23 -2.55 15.46
N ALA A 171 5.45 -2.05 15.71
CA ALA A 171 6.49 -2.76 16.45
C ALA A 171 7.01 -1.85 17.57
N GLU A 172 6.98 -2.36 18.79
CA GLU A 172 7.47 -1.69 19.99
C GLU A 172 8.86 -2.20 20.33
N GLY A 173 9.86 -1.31 20.33
CA GLY A 173 11.22 -1.66 20.73
C GLY A 173 11.86 -2.81 19.96
N SER A 174 11.33 -3.16 18.80
CA SER A 174 11.79 -4.29 17.99
C SER A 174 11.99 -3.85 16.52
N PRO A 175 13.11 -4.18 15.90
CA PRO A 175 14.24 -4.99 16.39
C PRO A 175 15.20 -4.23 17.31
N ILE A 176 15.02 -2.95 17.53
CA ILE A 176 15.98 -2.10 18.27
C ILE A 176 15.28 -1.57 19.51
N PRO A 177 15.80 -1.87 20.74
CA PRO A 177 15.25 -1.32 21.98
C PRO A 177 15.15 0.21 21.93
N GLY A 178 14.02 0.76 22.38
CA GLY A 178 13.78 2.20 22.38
C GLY A 178 13.38 2.82 21.04
N VAL A 179 13.27 2.01 19.99
CA VAL A 179 12.81 2.43 18.65
C VAL A 179 11.48 1.76 18.32
N ASN A 180 10.50 2.56 17.97
CA ASN A 180 9.20 2.09 17.49
C ASN A 180 9.09 2.26 15.98
N GLY A 181 8.28 1.39 15.36
CA GLY A 181 7.94 1.47 13.94
C GLY A 181 6.45 1.22 13.69
N ILE A 182 5.89 1.95 12.73
CA ILE A 182 4.53 1.74 12.24
C ILE A 182 4.60 1.61 10.72
N SER A 183 4.01 0.56 10.17
CA SER A 183 4.01 0.27 8.73
C SER A 183 2.59 0.12 8.20
N ALA A 184 2.33 0.69 7.03
CA ALA A 184 1.04 0.57 6.35
C ALA A 184 1.24 0.26 4.86
N PRO A 185 0.31 -0.50 4.25
CA PRO A 185 0.38 -0.93 2.86
C PRO A 185 -0.09 0.15 1.90
N VAL A 186 0.41 0.09 0.66
CA VAL A 186 -0.14 0.79 -0.50
C VAL A 186 -0.56 -0.24 -1.53
N PHE A 187 -1.81 -0.15 -1.99
CA PHE A 187 -2.43 -1.08 -2.92
C PHE A 187 -2.59 -0.47 -4.31
N ASP A 188 -2.59 -1.32 -5.33
CA ASP A 188 -2.98 -0.92 -6.68
C ASP A 188 -4.48 -1.15 -6.95
N TYR A 189 -4.91 -0.86 -8.18
CA TYR A 189 -6.29 -1.03 -8.65
C TYR A 189 -6.80 -2.49 -8.61
N THR A 190 -5.92 -3.47 -8.47
CA THR A 190 -6.31 -4.89 -8.31
C THR A 190 -6.47 -5.28 -6.85
N GLY A 191 -6.12 -4.38 -5.91
CA GLY A 191 -6.06 -4.65 -4.48
C GLY A 191 -4.80 -5.40 -4.05
N GLN A 192 -3.81 -5.53 -4.92
CA GLN A 192 -2.52 -6.13 -4.55
C GLN A 192 -1.62 -5.08 -3.89
N ILE A 193 -0.91 -5.52 -2.85
CA ILE A 193 0.09 -4.69 -2.18
C ILE A 193 1.27 -4.43 -3.12
N GLN A 194 1.56 -3.15 -3.37
CA GLN A 194 2.69 -2.73 -4.19
C GLN A 194 3.92 -2.40 -3.35
N LEU A 195 3.70 -1.76 -2.22
CA LEU A 195 4.76 -1.36 -1.31
C LEU A 195 4.20 -1.13 0.10
N ALA A 196 5.09 -1.00 1.07
CA ALA A 196 4.78 -0.57 2.42
C ALA A 196 5.54 0.71 2.76
N VAL A 197 4.88 1.63 3.45
CA VAL A 197 5.48 2.84 4.01
C VAL A 197 5.61 2.64 5.51
N THR A 198 6.82 2.83 6.05
CA THR A 198 7.10 2.60 7.47
C THR A 198 7.69 3.86 8.10
N VAL A 199 7.05 4.36 9.14
CA VAL A 199 7.54 5.43 10.01
C VAL A 199 8.33 4.81 11.15
N ILE A 200 9.53 5.33 11.42
CA ILE A 200 10.46 4.82 12.44
C ILE A 200 10.98 5.99 13.26
N GLY A 201 11.06 5.80 14.56
CA GLY A 201 11.58 6.84 15.44
C GLY A 201 11.75 6.37 16.89
N PRO A 202 12.25 7.27 17.79
CA PRO A 202 12.31 6.98 19.20
C PRO A 202 10.92 6.60 19.74
N ALA A 203 10.87 5.66 20.69
CA ALA A 203 9.61 5.22 21.30
C ALA A 203 8.83 6.38 21.96
N THR A 204 9.53 7.43 22.38
CA THR A 204 8.92 8.65 22.93
C THR A 204 8.23 9.54 21.88
N ALA A 205 8.56 9.37 20.59
CA ALA A 205 8.03 10.16 19.49
C ALA A 205 7.06 9.37 18.60
N VAL A 206 7.22 8.06 18.51
CA VAL A 206 6.36 7.17 17.71
C VAL A 206 5.33 6.50 18.62
N ASP A 207 4.14 7.10 18.69
CA ASP A 207 2.99 6.55 19.43
C ASP A 207 2.32 5.45 18.59
N ILE A 208 2.56 4.19 18.98
CA ILE A 208 2.05 3.00 18.29
C ILE A 208 0.64 2.59 18.71
N ARG A 209 0.03 3.28 19.68
CA ARG A 209 -1.31 2.94 20.16
C ARG A 209 -2.33 2.99 19.02
N PRO A 210 -3.33 2.10 19.02
CA PRO A 210 -4.41 2.15 18.05
C PRO A 210 -5.07 3.54 18.04
N ASN A 211 -5.32 4.06 16.83
CA ASN A 211 -5.94 5.37 16.61
C ASN A 211 -5.14 6.58 17.12
N SER A 212 -3.84 6.44 17.38
CA SER A 212 -2.98 7.60 17.62
C SER A 212 -2.97 8.56 16.40
N THR A 213 -2.57 9.80 16.61
CA THR A 213 -2.45 10.78 15.51
C THR A 213 -1.54 10.26 14.40
N LEU A 214 -0.43 9.63 14.77
CA LEU A 214 0.56 9.12 13.83
C LEU A 214 0.03 7.90 13.04
N THR A 215 -0.64 6.95 13.71
CA THR A 215 -1.24 5.79 13.02
C THR A 215 -2.32 6.22 12.03
N LYS A 216 -3.18 7.16 12.42
CA LYS A 216 -4.20 7.73 11.52
C LYS A 216 -3.58 8.48 10.35
N ARG A 217 -2.54 9.27 10.62
CA ARG A 217 -1.86 10.04 9.57
C ARG A 217 -1.20 9.13 8.54
N LEU A 218 -0.48 8.09 8.98
CA LEU A 218 0.13 7.11 8.09
C LEU A 218 -0.93 6.35 7.28
N ALA A 219 -2.01 5.90 7.92
CA ALA A 219 -3.11 5.22 7.25
C ALA A 219 -3.77 6.10 6.18
N ALA A 220 -4.03 7.39 6.48
CA ALA A 220 -4.56 8.33 5.50
C ALA A 220 -3.58 8.53 4.33
N PHE A 221 -2.28 8.69 4.61
CA PHE A 221 -1.25 8.86 3.59
C PHE A 221 -1.18 7.66 2.63
N THR A 222 -1.17 6.44 3.15
CA THR A 222 -1.12 5.24 2.30
C THR A 222 -2.43 4.98 1.58
N ALA A 223 -3.57 5.36 2.16
CA ALA A 223 -4.88 5.32 1.50
C ALA A 223 -4.94 6.29 0.31
N ASP A 224 -4.45 7.52 0.47
CA ASP A 224 -4.39 8.51 -0.61
C ASP A 224 -3.49 8.03 -1.76
N LEU A 225 -2.33 7.41 -1.45
CA LEU A 225 -1.46 6.81 -2.46
C LEU A 225 -2.17 5.66 -3.18
N SER A 226 -2.85 4.78 -2.45
CA SER A 226 -3.60 3.65 -3.02
C SER A 226 -4.72 4.15 -3.93
N ALA A 227 -5.47 5.19 -3.53
CA ALA A 227 -6.49 5.81 -4.36
C ALA A 227 -5.91 6.39 -5.66
N GLN A 228 -4.72 7.01 -5.61
CA GLN A 228 -4.01 7.50 -6.80
C GLN A 228 -3.55 6.35 -7.72
N LEU A 229 -3.33 5.14 -7.16
CA LEU A 229 -3.05 3.91 -7.92
C LEU A 229 -4.33 3.20 -8.41
N GLY A 230 -5.50 3.79 -8.15
CA GLY A 230 -6.79 3.28 -8.60
C GLY A 230 -7.43 2.26 -7.65
N TYR A 231 -6.92 2.12 -6.43
CA TYR A 231 -7.54 1.27 -5.41
C TYR A 231 -8.86 1.90 -4.94
N ASP A 232 -9.92 1.11 -5.00
CA ASP A 232 -11.24 1.53 -4.50
C ASP A 232 -11.37 1.16 -3.01
N LEU A 233 -11.27 2.17 -2.15
CA LEU A 233 -11.43 2.02 -0.69
C LEU A 233 -12.83 1.56 -0.27
N GLY A 234 -13.83 1.62 -1.16
CA GLY A 234 -15.20 1.12 -0.94
C GLY A 234 -15.40 -0.32 -1.37
N ALA A 235 -14.50 -0.89 -2.16
CA ALA A 235 -14.55 -2.29 -2.55
C ALA A 235 -14.08 -3.17 -1.38
N THR A 236 -14.83 -4.21 -1.07
CA THR A 236 -14.39 -5.26 -0.13
C THR A 236 -13.05 -5.80 -0.64
N ALA A 237 -12.02 -5.82 0.22
CA ALA A 237 -10.67 -6.25 -0.16
C ALA A 237 -10.71 -7.56 -0.94
N PRO A 238 -10.20 -7.61 -2.19
CA PRO A 238 -10.19 -8.83 -2.98
C PRO A 238 -9.33 -9.89 -2.31
N SER A 239 -9.74 -11.15 -2.42
CA SER A 239 -8.90 -12.28 -2.00
C SER A 239 -7.58 -12.22 -2.79
N PRO A 240 -6.42 -12.43 -2.15
CA PRO A 240 -5.12 -12.31 -2.79
C PRO A 240 -5.00 -13.27 -3.97
N THR A 241 -4.84 -12.72 -5.17
CA THR A 241 -4.58 -13.48 -6.40
C THR A 241 -3.09 -13.83 -6.47
N PRO A 242 -2.71 -15.05 -6.88
CA PRO A 242 -1.30 -15.42 -7.03
C PRO A 242 -0.60 -14.52 -8.05
N ILE A 243 0.53 -13.96 -7.67
CA ILE A 243 1.41 -13.22 -8.60
C ILE A 243 2.00 -14.25 -9.56
N ALA A 244 1.71 -14.12 -10.85
CA ALA A 244 2.39 -14.92 -11.87
C ALA A 244 3.88 -14.55 -11.84
N ALA A 245 4.75 -15.55 -11.69
CA ALA A 245 6.18 -15.36 -11.75
C ALA A 245 6.54 -14.78 -13.13
N ILE A 246 7.13 -13.59 -13.14
CA ILE A 246 7.76 -13.04 -14.33
C ILE A 246 9.08 -13.82 -14.49
N THR A 247 9.10 -14.70 -15.48
CA THR A 247 10.30 -15.43 -15.94
C THR A 247 11.22 -14.46 -16.69
#